data_0c26c8bfe0c36d6a98692b2f2dcbd522
#
_entry.id   0c26c8bfe0c36d6a98692b2f2dcbd522
#
_cell.length_a   1.000
_cell.length_b   1.000
_cell.length_c   1.000
_cell.angle_alpha   90.00
_cell.angle_beta   90.00
_cell.angle_gamma   90.00
#
_symmetry.space_group_name_H-M   'P 1'
#
loop_
_entity.id
_entity.type
_entity.pdbx_description
1 polymer ?
#
loop_
_entity_poly.entity_id
_entity_poly.type
_entity_poly.pdbx_seq_one_letter_code
_entity_poly.pdbx_strand_id
1 'polypeptide(L)'
;MKKSAVPRNPSYYDTYINQVEDLELSEAFQQSTAALDALDLEKLHALGDQVYAPGKWTLREVFQHLSDCERVFAYRALRFARNDKTELPGFDESIFAEHAGANRRSLEDVLAELRSVRQSTMLMFNSFDEAALLRTGVMSKTELPVLAVGFTLIGHQNHHFRILEERYFPMLQTA
;
A
#
# COMPACT_ATOMS: atom_id res chain seq x y z
N MET A 1 -18.21 -1.42 -4.52
CA MET A 1 -18.64 -0.37 -3.54
C MET A 1 -17.67 0.81 -3.59
N LYS A 2 -18.20 2.03 -3.53
CA LYS A 2 -17.42 3.28 -3.55
C LYS A 2 -16.74 3.58 -2.21
N LYS A 3 -15.71 4.44 -2.24
CA LYS A 3 -15.02 4.93 -1.05
C LYS A 3 -16.00 5.62 -0.06
N SER A 4 -16.98 6.36 -0.56
CA SER A 4 -18.00 7.02 0.26
C SER A 4 -18.86 6.06 1.10
N ALA A 5 -18.85 4.77 0.78
CA ALA A 5 -19.50 3.73 1.59
C ALA A 5 -18.67 3.29 2.81
N VAL A 6 -17.41 3.71 2.91
CA VAL A 6 -16.58 3.47 4.10
C VAL A 6 -17.11 4.34 5.24
N PRO A 7 -17.53 3.74 6.38
CA PRO A 7 -17.93 4.51 7.54
C PRO A 7 -16.81 5.46 7.99
N ARG A 8 -17.13 6.74 8.16
CA ARG A 8 -16.17 7.72 8.65
C ARG A 8 -15.99 7.55 10.16
N ASN A 9 -14.95 6.85 10.51
CA ASN A 9 -14.43 6.79 11.88
C ASN A 9 -13.06 7.46 11.87
N PRO A 10 -12.81 8.54 12.64
CA PRO A 10 -11.50 9.15 12.70
C PRO A 10 -10.49 8.10 13.16
N SER A 11 -9.66 7.63 12.26
CA SER A 11 -8.63 6.65 12.51
C SER A 11 -7.34 7.05 11.80
N TYR A 12 -6.23 6.48 12.21
CA TYR A 12 -4.95 6.64 11.52
C TYR A 12 -5.06 6.32 10.01
N TYR A 13 -5.89 5.34 9.65
CA TYR A 13 -6.07 4.88 8.28
C TYR A 13 -6.79 5.88 7.37
N ASP A 14 -7.59 6.81 7.94
CA ASP A 14 -8.25 7.87 7.17
C ASP A 14 -7.24 8.76 6.43
N THR A 15 -6.02 8.90 6.97
CA THR A 15 -4.93 9.62 6.31
C THR A 15 -4.62 9.05 4.93
N TYR A 16 -4.71 7.72 4.76
CA TYR A 16 -4.51 7.04 3.49
C TYR A 16 -5.79 7.02 2.65
N ILE A 17 -6.92 6.61 3.24
CA ILE A 17 -8.21 6.51 2.54
C ILE A 17 -8.57 7.84 1.87
N ASN A 18 -8.31 8.97 2.54
CA ASN A 18 -8.61 10.31 2.00
C ASN A 18 -7.73 10.70 0.79
N GLN A 19 -6.66 9.98 0.50
CA GLN A 19 -5.83 10.19 -0.69
C GLN A 19 -6.36 9.45 -1.93
N VAL A 20 -7.47 8.72 -1.81
CA VAL A 20 -8.12 8.05 -2.93
C VAL A 20 -9.36 8.83 -3.33
N GLU A 21 -9.64 8.95 -4.62
CA GLU A 21 -10.88 9.53 -5.14
C GLU A 21 -12.11 8.68 -4.76
N ASP A 22 -13.32 9.25 -4.86
CA ASP A 22 -14.56 8.52 -4.58
C ASP A 22 -14.97 7.63 -5.75
N LEU A 23 -14.21 6.56 -5.95
CA LEU A 23 -14.38 5.55 -7.00
C LEU A 23 -14.90 4.23 -6.43
N GLU A 24 -15.37 3.36 -7.30
CA GLU A 24 -15.54 1.94 -6.97
C GLU A 24 -14.19 1.32 -6.58
N LEU A 25 -14.16 0.42 -5.60
CA LEU A 25 -12.91 -0.18 -5.12
C LEU A 25 -12.11 -0.86 -6.23
N SER A 26 -12.79 -1.58 -7.14
CA SER A 26 -12.14 -2.21 -8.29
C SER A 26 -11.50 -1.22 -9.24
N GLU A 27 -12.17 -0.10 -9.50
CA GLU A 27 -11.65 0.99 -10.33
C GLU A 27 -10.45 1.67 -9.67
N ALA A 28 -10.52 1.94 -8.36
CA ALA A 28 -9.43 2.53 -7.60
C ALA A 28 -8.19 1.61 -7.60
N PHE A 29 -8.35 0.29 -7.49
CA PHE A 29 -7.25 -0.66 -7.65
C PHE A 29 -6.66 -0.64 -9.07
N GLN A 30 -7.50 -0.57 -10.11
CA GLN A 30 -7.03 -0.48 -11.49
C GLN A 30 -6.19 0.78 -11.72
N GLN A 31 -6.66 1.94 -11.25
CA GLN A 31 -5.90 3.20 -11.35
C GLN A 31 -4.58 3.14 -10.58
N SER A 32 -4.58 2.60 -9.37
CA SER A 32 -3.38 2.43 -8.55
C SER A 32 -2.36 1.49 -9.21
N THR A 33 -2.85 0.43 -9.87
CA THR A 33 -1.98 -0.48 -10.63
C THR A 33 -1.42 0.19 -11.87
N ALA A 34 -2.24 0.94 -12.61
CA ALA A 34 -1.77 1.71 -13.77
C ALA A 34 -0.70 2.76 -13.38
N ALA A 35 -0.85 3.40 -12.20
CA ALA A 35 0.16 4.31 -11.68
C ALA A 35 1.48 3.60 -11.35
N LEU A 36 1.42 2.37 -10.81
CA LEU A 36 2.60 1.54 -10.57
C LEU A 36 3.30 1.13 -11.88
N ASP A 37 2.53 0.84 -12.92
CA ASP A 37 3.07 0.46 -14.23
C ASP A 37 3.64 1.65 -15.01
N ALA A 38 3.15 2.86 -14.72
CA ALA A 38 3.60 4.11 -15.34
C ALA A 38 4.82 4.76 -14.64
N LEU A 39 5.42 4.10 -13.64
CA LEU A 39 6.62 4.62 -12.99
C LEU A 39 7.75 4.87 -13.99
N ASP A 40 8.36 6.03 -13.89
CA ASP A 40 9.51 6.45 -14.70
C ASP A 40 10.78 5.71 -14.23
N LEU A 41 11.06 4.56 -14.87
CA LEU A 41 12.20 3.72 -14.50
C LEU A 41 13.54 4.43 -14.70
N GLU A 42 13.66 5.35 -15.66
CA GLU A 42 14.91 6.11 -15.88
C GLU A 42 15.20 7.00 -14.67
N LYS A 43 14.20 7.72 -14.16
CA LYS A 43 14.36 8.52 -12.93
C LYS A 43 14.65 7.66 -11.71
N LEU A 44 13.96 6.52 -11.56
CA LEU A 44 14.20 5.62 -10.45
C LEU A 44 15.63 5.05 -10.47
N HIS A 45 16.15 4.69 -11.64
CA HIS A 45 17.55 4.26 -11.80
C HIS A 45 18.55 5.38 -11.53
N ALA A 46 18.26 6.60 -12.00
CA ALA A 46 19.12 7.75 -11.77
C ALA A 46 19.25 8.11 -10.28
N LEU A 47 18.21 7.87 -9.49
CA LEU A 47 18.25 8.04 -8.03
C LEU A 47 19.08 6.95 -7.33
N GLY A 48 19.07 5.72 -7.83
CA GLY A 48 19.85 4.62 -7.25
C GLY A 48 19.53 4.41 -5.76
N ASP A 49 20.55 4.47 -4.91
CA ASP A 49 20.43 4.31 -3.45
C ASP A 49 20.36 5.64 -2.68
N GLN A 50 20.17 6.76 -3.39
CA GLN A 50 20.09 8.05 -2.74
C GLN A 50 18.84 8.13 -1.86
N VAL A 51 18.99 8.84 -0.73
CA VAL A 51 17.92 9.15 0.21
C VAL A 51 17.81 10.67 0.37
N TYR A 52 16.60 11.19 0.50
CA TYR A 52 16.39 12.65 0.58
C TYR A 52 16.80 13.27 1.92
N ALA A 53 17.04 12.45 2.94
CA ALA A 53 17.57 12.89 4.24
C ALA A 53 18.16 11.69 5.01
N PRO A 54 19.05 11.92 5.98
CA PRO A 54 19.58 10.86 6.83
C PRO A 54 18.48 10.03 7.52
N GLY A 55 18.62 8.72 7.51
CA GLY A 55 17.65 7.79 8.13
C GLY A 55 16.36 7.59 7.33
N LYS A 56 16.32 8.05 6.07
CA LYS A 56 15.20 7.75 5.14
C LYS A 56 15.52 6.53 4.30
N TRP A 57 14.48 5.90 3.79
CA TRP A 57 14.57 4.68 2.99
C TRP A 57 15.10 4.97 1.58
N THR A 58 15.78 4.01 1.00
CA THR A 58 16.05 4.00 -0.45
C THR A 58 14.76 3.67 -1.21
N LEU A 59 14.75 3.86 -2.52
CA LEU A 59 13.60 3.51 -3.35
C LEU A 59 13.25 2.01 -3.24
N ARG A 60 14.26 1.14 -3.20
CA ARG A 60 14.03 -0.30 -3.07
C ARG A 60 13.40 -0.64 -1.73
N GLU A 61 13.80 0.02 -0.65
CA GLU A 61 13.16 -0.14 0.67
C GLU A 61 11.72 0.38 0.66
N VAL A 62 11.43 1.49 -0.01
CA VAL A 62 10.05 2.00 -0.15
C VAL A 62 9.17 1.01 -0.91
N PHE A 63 9.61 0.48 -2.04
CA PHE A 63 8.80 -0.47 -2.82
C PHE A 63 8.67 -1.84 -2.13
N GLN A 64 9.71 -2.28 -1.41
CA GLN A 64 9.62 -3.49 -0.58
C GLN A 64 8.63 -3.29 0.57
N HIS A 65 8.68 -2.14 1.26
CA HIS A 65 7.73 -1.77 2.30
C HIS A 65 6.28 -1.79 1.79
N LEU A 66 6.03 -1.26 0.58
CA LEU A 66 4.71 -1.35 -0.04
C LEU A 66 4.26 -2.81 -0.23
N SER A 67 5.16 -3.68 -0.70
CA SER A 67 4.86 -5.11 -0.88
C SER A 67 4.55 -5.81 0.45
N ASP A 68 5.34 -5.55 1.47
CA ASP A 68 5.18 -6.17 2.79
C ASP A 68 3.90 -5.70 3.49
N CYS A 69 3.64 -4.39 3.47
CA CYS A 69 2.39 -3.83 3.98
C CYS A 69 1.17 -4.40 3.25
N GLU A 70 1.22 -4.49 1.92
CA GLU A 70 0.11 -5.03 1.14
C GLU A 70 -0.18 -6.49 1.51
N ARG A 71 0.84 -7.32 1.73
CA ARG A 71 0.66 -8.71 2.21
C ARG A 71 0.00 -8.77 3.58
N VAL A 72 0.48 -7.95 4.52
CA VAL A 72 -0.09 -7.90 5.88
C VAL A 72 -1.54 -7.46 5.85
N PHE A 73 -1.86 -6.39 5.11
CA PHE A 73 -3.22 -5.88 5.00
C PHE A 73 -4.14 -6.81 4.20
N ALA A 74 -3.65 -7.43 3.13
CA ALA A 74 -4.40 -8.42 2.38
C ALA A 74 -4.77 -9.65 3.25
N TYR A 75 -3.83 -10.14 4.06
CA TYR A 75 -4.11 -11.20 5.03
C TYR A 75 -5.20 -10.77 6.04
N ARG A 76 -5.13 -9.54 6.55
CA ARG A 76 -6.13 -9.01 7.48
C ARG A 76 -7.51 -8.91 6.81
N ALA A 77 -7.57 -8.35 5.60
CA ALA A 77 -8.81 -8.28 4.81
C ALA A 77 -9.42 -9.66 4.57
N LEU A 78 -8.61 -10.66 4.23
CA LEU A 78 -9.05 -12.04 4.07
C LEU A 78 -9.69 -12.60 5.35
N ARG A 79 -9.04 -12.42 6.51
CA ARG A 79 -9.54 -12.85 7.81
C ARG A 79 -10.91 -12.24 8.11
N PHE A 80 -11.02 -10.93 7.95
CA PHE A 80 -12.26 -10.18 8.18
C PHE A 80 -13.37 -10.61 7.19
N ALA A 81 -13.03 -10.73 5.90
CA ALA A 81 -13.97 -11.20 4.88
C ALA A 81 -14.48 -12.63 5.15
N ARG A 82 -13.72 -13.46 5.84
CA ARG A 82 -14.14 -14.81 6.29
C ARG A 82 -14.82 -14.79 7.67
N ASN A 83 -15.19 -13.60 8.17
CA ASN A 83 -15.86 -13.38 9.46
C ASN A 83 -15.04 -13.83 10.68
N ASP A 84 -13.72 -13.85 10.58
CA ASP A 84 -12.83 -14.09 11.70
C ASP A 84 -12.81 -12.86 12.61
N LYS A 85 -13.11 -13.06 13.89
CA LYS A 85 -13.22 -12.02 14.91
C LYS A 85 -11.98 -11.90 15.79
N THR A 86 -10.93 -12.65 15.48
CA THR A 86 -9.66 -12.56 16.22
C THR A 86 -9.05 -11.17 15.99
N GLU A 87 -8.71 -10.49 17.07
CA GLU A 87 -7.93 -9.26 16.98
C GLU A 87 -6.55 -9.55 16.40
N LEU A 88 -6.15 -8.83 15.36
CA LEU A 88 -4.87 -9.00 14.70
C LEU A 88 -3.86 -7.96 15.21
N PRO A 89 -2.64 -8.39 15.58
CA PRO A 89 -1.62 -7.50 16.12
C PRO A 89 -1.15 -6.48 15.07
N GLY A 90 -0.55 -5.38 15.56
CA GLY A 90 0.28 -4.49 14.77
C GLY A 90 1.61 -5.13 14.38
N PHE A 91 2.38 -4.43 13.56
CA PHE A 91 3.76 -4.74 13.25
C PHE A 91 4.56 -3.42 13.17
N ASP A 92 5.87 -3.51 13.27
CA ASP A 92 6.76 -2.37 13.17
C ASP A 92 7.34 -2.32 11.75
N GLU A 93 6.95 -1.32 10.98
CA GLU A 93 7.35 -1.13 9.59
C GLU A 93 8.84 -0.83 9.46
N SER A 94 9.44 -0.18 10.47
CA SER A 94 10.87 0.14 10.47
C SER A 94 11.71 -1.12 10.66
N ILE A 95 11.29 -2.01 11.57
CA ILE A 95 11.94 -3.32 11.77
C ILE A 95 11.81 -4.16 10.49
N PHE A 96 10.63 -4.14 9.84
CA PHE A 96 10.45 -4.86 8.57
C PHE A 96 11.41 -4.33 7.50
N ALA A 97 11.49 -3.01 7.31
CA ALA A 97 12.38 -2.40 6.33
C ALA A 97 13.86 -2.74 6.59
N GLU A 98 14.31 -2.69 7.85
CA GLU A 98 15.67 -3.04 8.26
C GLU A 98 16.04 -4.49 7.89
N HIS A 99 15.09 -5.42 8.06
CA HIS A 99 15.32 -6.85 7.86
C HIS A 99 14.93 -7.36 6.47
N ALA A 100 14.26 -6.54 5.64
CA ALA A 100 13.79 -6.93 4.31
C ALA A 100 14.93 -7.25 3.32
N GLY A 101 16.10 -6.63 3.51
CA GLY A 101 17.23 -6.82 2.61
C GLY A 101 16.99 -6.29 1.19
N ALA A 102 16.11 -5.30 1.04
CA ALA A 102 15.68 -4.75 -0.25
C ALA A 102 16.85 -4.27 -1.12
N ASN A 103 17.87 -3.67 -0.50
CA ASN A 103 19.02 -3.12 -1.19
C ASN A 103 19.99 -4.20 -1.77
N ARG A 104 19.75 -5.48 -1.48
CA ARG A 104 20.48 -6.61 -2.11
C ARG A 104 19.83 -7.09 -3.40
N ARG A 105 18.68 -6.51 -3.77
CA ARG A 105 17.88 -6.90 -4.95
C ARG A 105 17.95 -5.81 -6.02
N SER A 106 17.68 -6.18 -7.27
CA SER A 106 17.46 -5.16 -8.31
C SER A 106 16.15 -4.41 -8.08
N LEU A 107 16.07 -3.21 -8.64
CA LEU A 107 14.83 -2.43 -8.62
C LEU A 107 13.71 -3.17 -9.34
N GLU A 108 14.03 -3.82 -10.46
CA GLU A 108 13.12 -4.61 -11.28
C GLU A 108 12.51 -5.77 -10.49
N ASP A 109 13.32 -6.50 -9.72
CA ASP A 109 12.85 -7.62 -8.90
C ASP A 109 11.86 -7.15 -7.83
N VAL A 110 12.16 -6.03 -7.16
CA VAL A 110 11.28 -5.48 -6.12
C VAL A 110 9.97 -4.96 -6.72
N LEU A 111 10.02 -4.29 -7.87
CA LEU A 111 8.84 -3.82 -8.59
C LEU A 111 8.01 -4.98 -9.16
N ALA A 112 8.66 -6.03 -9.68
CA ALA A 112 7.95 -7.23 -10.14
C ALA A 112 7.22 -7.94 -9.00
N GLU A 113 7.83 -8.01 -7.83
CA GLU A 113 7.20 -8.55 -6.63
C GLU A 113 5.98 -7.72 -6.23
N LEU A 114 6.10 -6.39 -6.15
CA LEU A 114 4.99 -5.50 -5.80
C LEU A 114 3.81 -5.67 -6.77
N ARG A 115 4.06 -5.75 -8.09
CA ARG A 115 3.03 -6.01 -9.10
C ARG A 115 2.33 -7.36 -8.88
N SER A 116 3.09 -8.40 -8.57
CA SER A 116 2.54 -9.74 -8.32
C SER A 116 1.67 -9.76 -7.07
N VAL A 117 2.09 -9.10 -5.99
CA VAL A 117 1.33 -8.96 -4.75
C VAL A 117 0.04 -8.17 -5.03
N ARG A 118 0.11 -7.03 -5.73
CA ARG A 118 -1.05 -6.23 -6.13
C ARG A 118 -2.04 -7.04 -6.95
N GLN A 119 -1.58 -7.80 -7.93
CA GLN A 119 -2.45 -8.65 -8.73
C GLN A 119 -3.19 -9.69 -7.87
N SER A 120 -2.47 -10.36 -6.96
CA SER A 120 -3.08 -11.30 -6.02
C SER A 120 -4.11 -10.63 -5.11
N THR A 121 -3.80 -9.45 -4.59
CA THR A 121 -4.71 -8.64 -3.75
C THR A 121 -5.98 -8.29 -4.52
N MET A 122 -5.85 -7.82 -5.76
CA MET A 122 -7.00 -7.47 -6.60
C MET A 122 -7.91 -8.66 -6.87
N LEU A 123 -7.34 -9.82 -7.21
CA LEU A 123 -8.11 -11.05 -7.42
C LEU A 123 -8.88 -11.44 -6.16
N MET A 124 -8.26 -11.32 -5.00
CA MET A 124 -8.91 -11.59 -3.72
C MET A 124 -10.07 -10.63 -3.45
N PHE A 125 -9.86 -9.30 -3.57
CA PHE A 125 -10.92 -8.32 -3.34
C PHE A 125 -12.06 -8.44 -4.35
N ASN A 126 -11.77 -8.76 -5.61
CA ASN A 126 -12.78 -9.00 -6.64
C ASN A 126 -13.64 -10.25 -6.37
N SER A 127 -13.18 -11.17 -5.52
CA SER A 127 -13.95 -12.34 -5.09
C SER A 127 -14.92 -12.06 -3.94
N PHE A 128 -14.86 -10.86 -3.33
CA PHE A 128 -15.70 -10.48 -2.20
C PHE A 128 -17.01 -9.87 -2.67
N ASP A 129 -18.12 -10.37 -2.16
CA ASP A 129 -19.42 -9.73 -2.29
C ASP A 129 -19.55 -8.51 -1.36
N GLU A 130 -20.62 -7.74 -1.48
CA GLU A 130 -20.87 -6.56 -0.63
C GLU A 130 -20.91 -6.92 0.85
N ALA A 131 -21.51 -8.07 1.20
CA ALA A 131 -21.57 -8.51 2.59
C ALA A 131 -20.17 -8.76 3.17
N ALA A 132 -19.28 -9.36 2.38
CA ALA A 132 -17.89 -9.56 2.77
C ALA A 132 -17.11 -8.23 2.89
N LEU A 133 -17.31 -7.29 1.97
CA LEU A 133 -16.69 -5.98 2.00
C LEU A 133 -17.11 -5.13 3.22
N LEU A 134 -18.31 -5.34 3.74
CA LEU A 134 -18.83 -4.65 4.93
C LEU A 134 -18.48 -5.34 6.25
N ARG A 135 -17.95 -6.56 6.22
CA ARG A 135 -17.52 -7.25 7.46
C ARG A 135 -16.38 -6.49 8.11
N THR A 136 -16.44 -6.37 9.43
CA THR A 136 -15.42 -5.70 10.22
C THR A 136 -14.53 -6.68 10.97
N GLY A 137 -13.32 -6.24 11.23
CA GLY A 137 -12.39 -6.88 12.16
C GLY A 137 -11.50 -5.84 12.83
N VAL A 138 -10.80 -6.28 13.86
CA VAL A 138 -9.91 -5.41 14.65
C VAL A 138 -8.47 -5.68 14.25
N MET A 139 -7.75 -4.63 13.86
CA MET A 139 -6.31 -4.66 13.63
C MET A 139 -5.63 -3.49 14.33
N SER A 140 -4.57 -3.75 15.05
CA SER A 140 -3.84 -2.72 15.80
C SER A 140 -4.78 -1.87 16.68
N LYS A 141 -5.74 -2.50 17.37
CA LYS A 141 -6.78 -1.88 18.22
C LYS A 141 -7.80 -1.01 17.47
N THR A 142 -7.80 -1.01 16.15
CA THR A 142 -8.75 -0.25 15.32
C THR A 142 -9.67 -1.22 14.60
N GLU A 143 -10.99 -0.99 14.73
CA GLU A 143 -11.99 -1.74 13.96
C GLU A 143 -12.18 -1.10 12.59
N LEU A 144 -12.07 -1.91 11.54
CA LEU A 144 -12.23 -1.48 10.16
C LEU A 144 -13.02 -2.51 9.34
N PRO A 145 -13.89 -2.05 8.41
CA PRO A 145 -14.46 -2.94 7.41
C PRO A 145 -13.42 -3.32 6.35
N VAL A 146 -13.61 -4.48 5.72
CA VAL A 146 -12.77 -4.97 4.61
C VAL A 146 -12.64 -3.91 3.51
N LEU A 147 -13.73 -3.21 3.18
CA LEU A 147 -13.74 -2.12 2.22
C LEU A 147 -12.71 -1.01 2.57
N ALA A 148 -12.67 -0.62 3.85
CA ALA A 148 -11.69 0.38 4.32
C ALA A 148 -10.25 -0.11 4.19
N VAL A 149 -10.00 -1.40 4.46
CA VAL A 149 -8.66 -2.01 4.27
C VAL A 149 -8.24 -1.92 2.80
N GLY A 150 -9.15 -2.18 1.85
CA GLY A 150 -8.86 -2.03 0.42
C GLY A 150 -8.47 -0.61 0.03
N PHE A 151 -9.23 0.40 0.46
CA PHE A 151 -8.90 1.80 0.21
C PHE A 151 -7.64 2.27 0.96
N THR A 152 -7.35 1.69 2.12
CA THR A 152 -6.09 1.95 2.84
C THR A 152 -4.88 1.51 2.02
N LEU A 153 -4.92 0.32 1.39
CA LEU A 153 -3.83 -0.16 0.54
C LEU A 153 -3.54 0.78 -0.63
N ILE A 154 -4.59 1.22 -1.32
CA ILE A 154 -4.49 2.14 -2.45
C ILE A 154 -3.93 3.49 -1.98
N GLY A 155 -4.48 4.06 -0.92
CA GLY A 155 -4.04 5.34 -0.39
C GLY A 155 -2.63 5.30 0.20
N HIS A 156 -2.19 4.17 0.72
CA HIS A 156 -0.82 3.96 1.19
C HIS A 156 0.19 4.02 0.02
N GLN A 157 -0.12 3.37 -1.11
CA GLN A 157 0.69 3.53 -2.33
C GLN A 157 0.70 4.99 -2.80
N ASN A 158 -0.46 5.65 -2.87
CA ASN A 158 -0.55 7.05 -3.29
C ASN A 158 0.28 7.97 -2.40
N HIS A 159 0.28 7.71 -1.08
CA HIS A 159 1.11 8.44 -0.12
C HIS A 159 2.61 8.31 -0.46
N HIS A 160 3.10 7.11 -0.70
CA HIS A 160 4.51 6.90 -1.03
C HIS A 160 4.87 7.45 -2.41
N PHE A 161 3.99 7.33 -3.40
CA PHE A 161 4.23 7.91 -4.72
C PHE A 161 4.29 9.44 -4.67
N ARG A 162 3.45 10.08 -3.85
CA ARG A 162 3.57 11.52 -3.58
C ARG A 162 4.93 11.87 -2.93
N ILE A 163 5.42 11.06 -2.00
CA ILE A 163 6.76 11.26 -1.42
C ILE A 163 7.85 11.13 -2.50
N LEU A 164 7.73 10.20 -3.45
CA LEU A 164 8.66 10.11 -4.58
C LEU A 164 8.70 11.42 -5.37
N GLU A 165 7.53 11.96 -5.73
CA GLU A 165 7.42 13.22 -6.48
C GLU A 165 7.92 14.44 -5.69
N GLU A 166 7.59 14.54 -4.42
CA GLU A 166 7.89 15.72 -3.60
C GLU A 166 9.31 15.73 -3.02
N ARG A 167 9.94 14.56 -2.83
CA ARG A 167 11.20 14.45 -2.08
C ARG A 167 12.34 13.82 -2.86
N TYR A 168 12.08 12.75 -3.63
CA TYR A 168 13.13 12.03 -4.34
C TYR A 168 13.41 12.62 -5.72
N PHE A 169 12.41 12.83 -6.56
CA PHE A 169 12.64 13.34 -7.91
C PHE A 169 13.26 14.75 -7.97
N PRO A 170 12.99 15.69 -7.03
CA PRO A 170 13.72 16.97 -7.02
C PRO A 170 15.23 16.82 -6.83
N MET A 171 15.72 15.72 -6.24
CA MET A 171 17.16 15.49 -6.06
C MET A 171 17.89 15.35 -7.40
N LEU A 172 17.21 14.88 -8.46
CA LEU A 172 17.78 14.76 -9.80
C LEU A 172 18.04 16.12 -10.47
N GLN A 173 17.38 17.19 -9.99
CA GLN A 173 17.52 18.53 -10.55
C GLN A 173 18.65 19.33 -9.90
N THR A 174 19.20 18.82 -8.79
CA THR A 174 20.25 19.50 -8.00
C THR A 174 21.61 18.83 -8.13
N ALA A 175 21.68 17.75 -8.91
CA ALA A 175 22.92 17.05 -9.28
C ALA A 175 23.36 17.46 -10.69
#